data_e2cd193109e7f81a171359d67f95ede7
#
_entry.id   e2cd193109e7f81a171359d67f95ede7
#
_cell.length_a   1.000
_cell.length_b   1.000
_cell.length_c   1.000
_cell.angle_alpha   90.00
_cell.angle_beta   90.00
_cell.angle_gamma   90.00
#
_symmetry.space_group_name_H-M   'P 1'
#
loop_
_entity.id
_entity.type
_entity.pdbx_description
1 polymer ?
#
loop_
_entity_poly.entity_id
_entity_poly.type
_entity_poly.pdbx_seq_one_letter_code
_entity_poly.pdbx_strand_id
1 'polypeptide(L)'
;MPNWCSSSYVLVGSADEVKKLYGIMKKLERRKKAFVENGFGITWLGCLVDALGEDWKKVSCRGEWNAVCKRGNTLRFTTETAWGPCNQVFDLICRKYPSIRYYFQSEEPGMVEYLTNDKEGKYFKDKYCVDVYTPEKEFKHKHFLDEQ
;
A
#
# COMPACT_ATOMS: atom_id res chain seq x y z
N MET A 1 -6.63 -19.76 -4.23
CA MET A 1 -5.59 -18.88 -3.67
C MET A 1 -5.51 -17.60 -4.46
N PRO A 2 -5.45 -16.46 -3.79
CA PRO A 2 -5.27 -15.20 -4.51
C PRO A 2 -3.85 -15.06 -5.04
N ASN A 3 -3.71 -14.28 -6.08
CA ASN A 3 -2.41 -13.79 -6.50
C ASN A 3 -2.03 -12.64 -5.56
N TRP A 4 -0.88 -12.74 -4.92
CA TRP A 4 -0.45 -11.74 -3.96
C TRP A 4 0.25 -10.60 -4.64
N CYS A 5 -0.14 -9.40 -4.25
CA CYS A 5 0.39 -8.14 -4.75
C CYS A 5 1.31 -7.54 -3.70
N SER A 6 2.56 -7.34 -4.05
CA SER A 6 3.54 -6.72 -3.17
C SER A 6 3.64 -5.24 -3.52
N SER A 7 3.52 -4.39 -2.52
CA SER A 7 3.54 -2.95 -2.74
C SER A 7 4.46 -2.25 -1.76
N SER A 8 5.04 -1.15 -2.21
CA SER A 8 5.79 -0.24 -1.36
C SER A 8 5.07 1.09 -1.34
N TYR A 9 4.99 1.70 -0.17
CA TYR A 9 4.27 2.95 0.04
C TYR A 9 5.15 4.01 0.68
N VAL A 10 4.97 5.24 0.23
CA VAL A 10 5.53 6.43 0.87
C VAL A 10 4.39 7.39 1.08
N LEU A 11 4.16 7.78 2.34
CA LEU A 11 3.14 8.76 2.70
C LEU A 11 3.84 10.00 3.23
N VAL A 12 3.45 11.15 2.70
CA VAL A 12 4.05 12.44 3.05
C VAL A 12 2.94 13.40 3.42
N GLY A 13 3.13 14.14 4.51
CA GLY A 13 2.14 15.10 4.94
C GLY A 13 2.70 16.00 6.04
N SER A 14 1.81 16.66 6.77
CA SER A 14 2.24 17.44 7.92
C SER A 14 2.84 16.50 8.98
N ALA A 15 3.83 17.01 9.71
CA ALA A 15 4.47 16.21 10.77
C ALA A 15 3.45 15.70 11.78
N ASP A 16 2.43 16.51 12.10
CA ASP A 16 1.39 16.14 13.05
C ASP A 16 0.53 14.96 12.54
N GLU A 17 0.03 15.07 11.31
CA GLU A 17 -0.84 14.01 10.76
C GLU A 17 -0.08 12.72 10.50
N VAL A 18 1.13 12.82 10.01
CA VAL A 18 1.99 11.64 9.80
C VAL A 18 2.29 10.96 11.13
N LYS A 19 2.57 11.74 12.17
CA LYS A 19 2.80 11.22 13.52
C LYS A 19 1.57 10.49 14.05
N LYS A 20 0.39 11.04 13.85
CA LYS A 20 -0.87 10.42 14.29
C LYS A 20 -1.08 9.08 13.60
N LEU A 21 -0.90 9.03 12.30
CA LEU A 21 -1.07 7.80 11.54
C LEU A 21 -0.04 6.74 11.98
N TYR A 22 1.22 7.15 12.09
CA TYR A 22 2.28 6.26 12.55
C TYR A 22 1.96 5.69 13.93
N GLY A 23 1.46 6.56 14.84
CA GLY A 23 1.08 6.14 16.18
C GLY A 23 -0.03 5.09 16.17
N ILE A 24 -1.02 5.25 15.30
CA ILE A 24 -2.09 4.26 15.14
C ILE A 24 -1.52 2.92 14.68
N MET A 25 -0.69 2.93 13.64
CA MET A 25 -0.10 1.70 13.11
C MET A 25 0.77 0.99 14.16
N LYS A 26 1.61 1.74 14.87
CA LYS A 26 2.47 1.15 15.91
C LYS A 26 1.65 0.62 17.09
N LYS A 27 0.57 1.29 17.45
CA LYS A 27 -0.33 0.82 18.50
C LYS A 27 -0.99 -0.50 18.10
N LEU A 28 -1.41 -0.63 16.86
CA LEU A 28 -1.99 -1.87 16.35
C LEU A 28 -0.96 -3.00 16.38
N GLU A 29 0.29 -2.72 16.01
CA GLU A 29 1.36 -3.71 16.03
C GLU A 29 1.69 -4.24 17.42
N ARG A 30 1.35 -3.48 18.47
CA ARG A 30 1.58 -3.89 19.85
C ARG A 30 0.48 -4.74 20.43
N ARG A 31 -0.62 -4.94 19.73
CA ARG A 31 -1.72 -5.78 20.23
C ARG A 31 -1.32 -7.25 20.21
N LYS A 32 -1.84 -8.00 21.16
CA LYS A 32 -1.61 -9.45 21.22
C LYS A 32 -2.58 -10.21 20.32
N LYS A 33 -3.74 -9.62 20.04
CA LYS A 33 -4.77 -10.20 19.20
C LYS A 33 -5.33 -9.16 18.27
N ALA A 34 -5.67 -9.59 17.05
CA ALA A 34 -6.45 -8.75 16.16
C ALA A 34 -7.81 -8.51 16.80
N PHE A 35 -8.35 -7.29 16.64
CA PHE A 35 -9.65 -6.99 17.21
C PHE A 35 -10.81 -7.72 16.52
N VAL A 36 -10.59 -8.20 15.30
CA VAL A 36 -11.55 -9.01 14.55
C VAL A 36 -11.00 -10.42 14.38
N GLU A 37 -11.77 -11.41 14.83
CA GLU A 37 -11.40 -12.81 14.68
C GLU A 37 -11.82 -13.31 13.30
N ASN A 38 -10.97 -13.11 12.30
CA ASN A 38 -11.26 -13.53 10.93
C ASN A 38 -10.09 -14.26 10.27
N GLY A 39 -9.12 -14.70 11.07
CA GLY A 39 -7.95 -15.39 10.56
C GLY A 39 -6.80 -14.50 10.11
N PHE A 40 -7.00 -13.18 10.15
CA PHE A 40 -5.94 -12.22 9.82
C PHE A 40 -5.22 -11.76 11.09
N GLY A 41 -3.99 -11.27 10.94
CA GLY A 41 -3.19 -10.84 12.07
C GLY A 41 -3.45 -9.40 12.51
N ILE A 42 -2.60 -8.92 13.41
CA ILE A 42 -2.73 -7.57 13.99
C ILE A 42 -2.36 -6.48 12.99
N THR A 43 -1.59 -6.78 11.96
CA THR A 43 -1.23 -5.83 10.90
C THR A 43 -2.12 -5.93 9.67
N TRP A 44 -3.29 -6.55 9.82
CA TRP A 44 -4.28 -6.57 8.78
C TRP A 44 -4.78 -5.16 8.47
N LEU A 45 -4.89 -4.83 7.19
CA LEU A 45 -5.34 -3.50 6.77
C LEU A 45 -6.73 -3.16 7.29
N GLY A 46 -7.57 -4.17 7.51
CA GLY A 46 -8.88 -3.95 8.13
C GLY A 46 -8.81 -3.42 9.55
N CYS A 47 -7.76 -3.77 10.29
CA CYS A 47 -7.55 -3.20 11.63
C CYS A 47 -7.28 -1.70 11.53
N LEU A 48 -6.53 -1.28 10.52
CA LEU A 48 -6.25 0.13 10.27
C LEU A 48 -7.51 0.88 9.87
N VAL A 49 -8.33 0.29 8.99
CA VAL A 49 -9.60 0.88 8.57
C VAL A 49 -10.52 1.10 9.79
N ASP A 50 -10.63 0.10 10.65
CA ASP A 50 -11.44 0.21 11.86
C ASP A 50 -10.90 1.29 12.80
N ALA A 51 -9.59 1.34 12.99
CA ALA A 51 -8.95 2.34 13.86
C ALA A 51 -9.18 3.77 13.35
N LEU A 52 -9.41 3.92 12.04
CA LEU A 52 -9.73 5.21 11.44
C LEU A 52 -11.23 5.54 11.51
N GLY A 53 -12.02 4.68 12.13
CA GLY A 53 -13.45 4.92 12.35
C GLY A 53 -14.34 4.50 11.19
N GLU A 54 -13.85 3.70 10.27
CA GLU A 54 -14.62 3.25 9.11
C GLU A 54 -14.92 1.75 9.17
N ASP A 55 -15.89 1.34 8.36
CA ASP A 55 -16.31 -0.06 8.31
C ASP A 55 -15.42 -0.82 7.31
N TRP A 56 -14.59 -1.72 7.84
CA TRP A 56 -13.68 -2.51 7.02
C TRP A 56 -14.41 -3.40 6.00
N LYS A 57 -15.68 -3.72 6.24
CA LYS A 57 -16.46 -4.52 5.30
C LYS A 57 -16.77 -3.78 4.00
N LYS A 58 -16.67 -2.46 4.00
CA LYS A 58 -16.95 -1.61 2.85
C LYS A 58 -15.70 -1.16 2.09
N VAL A 59 -14.53 -1.58 2.55
CA VAL A 59 -13.25 -1.15 1.99
C VAL A 59 -12.47 -2.39 1.58
N SER A 60 -11.90 -2.37 0.39
CA SER A 60 -11.00 -3.44 -0.04
C SER A 60 -9.73 -3.38 0.81
N CYS A 61 -9.55 -4.36 1.68
CA CYS A 61 -8.46 -4.33 2.66
C CYS A 61 -7.88 -5.72 2.95
N ARG A 62 -7.99 -6.65 2.00
CA ARG A 62 -7.46 -8.00 2.17
C ARG A 62 -5.96 -8.04 2.03
N GLY A 63 -5.26 -7.86 3.13
CA GLY A 63 -3.81 -7.86 3.16
C GLY A 63 -3.28 -7.23 4.43
N GLU A 64 -1.97 -7.11 4.50
CA GLU A 64 -1.30 -6.60 5.70
C GLU A 64 -0.18 -5.65 5.35
N TRP A 65 0.21 -4.81 6.33
CA TRP A 65 1.38 -3.95 6.19
C TRP A 65 2.55 -4.50 6.98
N ASN A 66 3.75 -4.13 6.55
CA ASN A 66 4.99 -4.54 7.18
C ASN A 66 6.01 -3.41 7.16
N ALA A 67 6.97 -3.48 8.07
CA ALA A 67 8.17 -2.63 8.04
C ALA A 67 7.87 -1.14 8.06
N VAL A 68 6.90 -0.72 8.89
CA VAL A 68 6.57 0.69 8.98
C VAL A 68 7.71 1.48 9.61
N CYS A 69 8.10 2.57 8.96
CA CYS A 69 9.20 3.42 9.39
C CYS A 69 8.83 4.88 9.16
N LYS A 70 9.11 5.73 10.13
CA LYS A 70 8.84 7.16 10.04
C LYS A 70 10.13 7.95 10.11
N ARG A 71 10.29 8.90 9.18
CA ARG A 71 11.38 9.86 9.20
C ARG A 71 10.83 11.25 8.92
N GLY A 72 10.81 12.11 9.95
CA GLY A 72 10.25 13.44 9.81
C GLY A 72 8.77 13.38 9.44
N ASN A 73 8.42 13.94 8.30
CA ASN A 73 7.07 13.96 7.77
C ASN A 73 6.83 12.88 6.71
N THR A 74 7.68 11.87 6.66
CA THR A 74 7.58 10.78 5.69
C THR A 74 7.39 9.45 6.40
N LEU A 75 6.42 8.67 5.96
CA LEU A 75 6.11 7.36 6.47
C LEU A 75 6.31 6.35 5.34
N ARG A 76 7.04 5.27 5.61
CA ARG A 76 7.29 4.22 4.62
C ARG A 76 6.90 2.87 5.17
N PHE A 77 6.33 2.04 4.32
CA PHE A 77 6.01 0.66 4.66
C PHE A 77 5.76 -0.14 3.38
N THR A 78 5.63 -1.45 3.55
CA THR A 78 5.27 -2.33 2.45
C THR A 78 3.96 -3.03 2.78
N THR A 79 3.28 -3.54 1.76
CA THR A 79 2.07 -4.33 1.94
C THR A 79 2.12 -5.58 1.08
N GLU A 80 1.43 -6.61 1.56
CA GLU A 80 1.09 -7.79 0.79
C GLU A 80 -0.42 -7.87 0.75
N THR A 81 -1.01 -7.77 -0.43
CA THR A 81 -2.46 -7.71 -0.60
C THR A 81 -2.93 -8.69 -1.66
N ALA A 82 -4.18 -9.12 -1.55
CA ALA A 82 -4.76 -10.07 -2.48
C ALA A 82 -5.23 -9.37 -3.75
N TRP A 83 -4.78 -9.82 -4.89
CA TRP A 83 -5.17 -9.42 -6.25
C TRP A 83 -4.71 -8.04 -6.69
N GLY A 84 -4.65 -7.08 -5.81
CA GLY A 84 -4.29 -5.72 -6.13
C GLY A 84 -3.87 -4.94 -4.89
N PRO A 85 -3.48 -3.68 -5.02
CA PRO A 85 -2.84 -2.92 -3.93
C PRO A 85 -3.76 -2.34 -2.86
N CYS A 86 -5.04 -2.60 -2.86
CA CYS A 86 -5.98 -2.12 -1.82
C CYS A 86 -5.90 -0.60 -1.59
N ASN A 87 -5.80 0.18 -2.66
CA ASN A 87 -5.64 1.64 -2.54
C ASN A 87 -6.83 2.35 -1.89
N GLN A 88 -7.99 1.69 -1.77
CA GLN A 88 -9.12 2.26 -1.03
C GLN A 88 -8.75 2.59 0.41
N VAL A 89 -7.88 1.80 1.02
CA VAL A 89 -7.39 2.07 2.38
C VAL A 89 -6.62 3.40 2.41
N PHE A 90 -5.78 3.62 1.41
CA PHE A 90 -4.93 4.82 1.37
C PHE A 90 -5.71 6.06 0.94
N ASP A 91 -6.73 5.88 0.11
CA ASP A 91 -7.66 6.97 -0.20
C ASP A 91 -8.42 7.40 1.06
N LEU A 92 -8.81 6.44 1.89
CA LEU A 92 -9.44 6.71 3.18
C LEU A 92 -8.51 7.48 4.11
N ILE A 93 -7.24 7.08 4.19
CA ILE A 93 -6.24 7.77 4.99
C ILE A 93 -6.12 9.23 4.55
N CYS A 94 -6.08 9.48 3.25
CA CYS A 94 -5.96 10.84 2.72
C CYS A 94 -7.22 11.69 2.98
N ARG A 95 -8.38 11.05 3.07
CA ARG A 95 -9.60 11.77 3.46
C ARG A 95 -9.58 12.12 4.95
N LYS A 96 -9.08 11.21 5.76
CA LYS A 96 -9.01 11.41 7.22
C LYS A 96 -7.93 12.44 7.60
N TYR A 97 -6.83 12.42 6.88
CA TYR A 97 -5.67 13.31 7.10
C TYR A 97 -5.38 14.08 5.82
N PRO A 98 -6.03 15.23 5.61
CA PRO A 98 -5.98 15.92 4.32
C PRO A 98 -4.60 16.36 3.85
N SER A 99 -3.62 16.50 4.75
CA SER A 99 -2.26 16.86 4.34
C SER A 99 -1.50 15.67 3.74
N ILE A 100 -1.97 14.45 3.99
CA ILE A 100 -1.24 13.27 3.57
C ILE A 100 -1.47 12.97 2.10
N ARG A 101 -0.37 12.73 1.39
CA ARG A 101 -0.35 12.21 0.03
C ARG A 101 0.35 10.87 0.05
N TYR A 102 -0.13 9.89 -0.71
CA TYR A 102 0.54 8.63 -0.80
C TYR A 102 1.11 8.40 -2.20
N TYR A 103 2.26 7.74 -2.22
CA TYR A 103 2.91 7.28 -3.44
C TYR A 103 3.15 5.79 -3.28
N PHE A 104 2.91 5.03 -4.34
CA PHE A 104 3.06 3.59 -4.25
C PHE A 104 3.64 3.00 -5.53
N GLN A 105 4.21 1.84 -5.36
CA GLN A 105 4.67 0.99 -6.43
C GLN A 105 4.27 -0.43 -6.08
N SER A 106 3.51 -1.10 -6.94
CA SER A 106 3.07 -2.45 -6.68
C SER A 106 3.35 -3.38 -7.83
N GLU A 107 3.53 -4.65 -7.49
CA GLU A 107 3.82 -5.70 -8.43
C GLU A 107 2.97 -6.91 -8.09
N GLU A 108 2.30 -7.45 -9.10
CA GLU A 108 1.53 -8.69 -9.00
C GLU A 108 2.01 -9.61 -10.13
N PRO A 109 2.97 -10.52 -9.84
CA PRO A 109 3.62 -11.33 -10.88
C PRO A 109 2.67 -12.29 -11.60
N GLY A 110 1.67 -12.82 -10.90
CA GLY A 110 0.74 -13.76 -11.49
C GLY A 110 -0.12 -13.17 -12.58
N MET A 111 -0.40 -11.86 -12.50
CA MET A 111 -1.17 -11.13 -13.50
C MET A 111 -0.30 -10.25 -14.37
N VAL A 112 1.00 -10.26 -14.12
CA VAL A 112 1.98 -9.44 -14.82
C VAL A 112 1.59 -7.96 -14.76
N GLU A 113 1.18 -7.52 -13.59
CA GLU A 113 0.80 -6.12 -13.32
C GLU A 113 1.88 -5.40 -12.55
N TYR A 114 2.15 -4.19 -12.98
CA TYR A 114 3.06 -3.29 -12.30
C TYR A 114 2.41 -1.90 -12.27
N LEU A 115 2.09 -1.43 -11.10
CA LEU A 115 1.32 -0.20 -10.93
C LEU A 115 2.07 0.81 -10.07
N THR A 116 1.91 2.08 -10.40
CA THR A 116 2.41 3.17 -9.56
C THR A 116 1.63 4.45 -9.83
N ASN A 117 1.53 5.29 -8.80
CA ASN A 117 1.04 6.65 -8.98
C ASN A 117 2.17 7.68 -8.95
N ASP A 118 3.40 7.22 -8.75
CA ASP A 118 4.59 8.08 -8.72
C ASP A 118 5.16 8.23 -10.13
N LYS A 119 4.43 8.94 -10.98
CA LYS A 119 4.76 9.05 -12.40
C LYS A 119 6.09 9.73 -12.69
N GLU A 120 6.51 10.60 -11.79
CA GLU A 120 7.76 11.35 -11.94
C GLU A 120 8.97 10.62 -11.33
N GLY A 121 8.75 9.53 -10.63
CA GLY A 121 9.82 8.79 -10.01
C GLY A 121 10.46 9.50 -8.83
N LYS A 122 9.66 10.28 -8.10
CA LYS A 122 10.17 11.04 -6.95
C LYS A 122 10.63 10.15 -5.82
N TYR A 123 9.89 9.09 -5.55
CA TYR A 123 10.18 8.15 -4.47
C TYR A 123 10.58 6.77 -4.99
N PHE A 124 10.07 6.38 -6.16
CA PHE A 124 10.34 5.11 -6.78
C PHE A 124 11.03 5.36 -8.13
N LYS A 125 12.33 5.51 -8.08
CA LYS A 125 13.12 5.90 -9.24
C LYS A 125 13.24 4.82 -10.29
N ASP A 126 13.21 3.58 -9.85
CA ASP A 126 13.35 2.43 -10.75
C ASP A 126 11.98 2.03 -11.29
N LYS A 127 11.36 2.96 -12.00
CA LYS A 127 10.09 2.69 -12.64
C LYS A 127 10.29 1.86 -13.88
N TYR A 128 9.55 0.79 -13.93
CA TYR A 128 9.52 -0.04 -15.10
C TYR A 128 8.28 0.29 -15.91
N CYS A 129 7.85 -0.62 -16.72
CA CYS A 129 6.61 -0.47 -17.41
C CYS A 129 5.47 -0.45 -16.41
N VAL A 130 4.67 0.58 -16.44
CA VAL A 130 3.56 0.76 -15.50
C VAL A 130 2.23 0.34 -16.09
N ASP A 131 2.22 -0.11 -17.33
CA ASP A 131 1.00 -0.58 -17.96
C ASP A 131 0.78 -2.05 -17.68
N VAL A 132 -0.49 -2.43 -17.77
CA VAL A 132 -0.84 -3.83 -17.70
C VAL A 132 -0.23 -4.54 -18.90
N TYR A 133 0.30 -5.74 -18.65
CA TYR A 133 0.91 -6.54 -19.67
C TYR A 133 -0.16 -7.08 -20.63
N THR A 134 -0.07 -6.69 -21.90
CA THR A 134 -0.96 -7.18 -22.96
C THR A 134 -0.13 -7.70 -24.13
N PRO A 135 -0.68 -8.57 -24.97
CA PRO A 135 0.07 -9.05 -26.12
C PRO A 135 0.63 -7.96 -27.03
N GLU A 136 -0.13 -6.89 -27.22
CA GLU A 136 0.33 -5.77 -28.04
C GLU A 136 1.41 -4.97 -27.35
N LYS A 137 1.34 -4.87 -26.05
CA LYS A 137 2.30 -4.13 -25.25
C LYS A 137 3.47 -4.99 -24.83
N GLU A 138 3.32 -6.29 -24.86
CA GLU A 138 4.36 -7.22 -24.47
C GLU A 138 5.69 -6.89 -25.11
N PHE A 139 5.66 -6.58 -26.37
CA PHE A 139 6.84 -6.23 -27.12
C PHE A 139 7.57 -5.05 -26.51
N LYS A 140 6.83 -4.04 -26.12
CA LYS A 140 7.40 -2.84 -25.53
C LYS A 140 7.82 -3.07 -24.09
N HIS A 141 6.98 -3.74 -23.34
CA HIS A 141 7.19 -3.92 -21.92
C HIS A 141 8.25 -4.95 -21.61
N LYS A 142 8.24 -6.03 -22.35
CA LYS A 142 9.26 -7.06 -22.19
C LYS A 142 10.65 -6.48 -22.40
N HIS A 143 10.80 -5.70 -23.45
CA HIS A 143 12.05 -5.03 -23.72
C HIS A 143 12.45 -4.10 -22.57
N PHE A 144 11.48 -3.39 -22.04
CA PHE A 144 11.68 -2.49 -20.94
C PHE A 144 12.05 -3.24 -19.66
N LEU A 145 11.34 -4.32 -19.37
CA LEU A 145 11.59 -5.14 -18.19
C LEU A 145 12.94 -5.86 -18.26
N ASP A 146 13.33 -6.29 -19.43
CA ASP A 146 14.60 -6.97 -19.62
C ASP A 146 15.81 -6.07 -19.37
N GLU A 147 15.60 -4.77 -19.38
CA GLU A 147 16.64 -3.80 -19.10
C GLU A 147 16.92 -3.61 -17.62
N GLN A 148 16.14 -4.27 -16.78
CA GLN A 148 16.20 -4.09 -15.34
C GLN A 148 17.19 -5.00 -14.67
#